data_f34a84010cbb074ac6723337c6b4f8cf
#
_entry.id   f34a84010cbb074ac6723337c6b4f8cf
#
_cell.length_a   1.000
_cell.length_b   1.000
_cell.length_c   1.000
_cell.angle_alpha   90.00
_cell.angle_beta   90.00
_cell.angle_gamma   90.00
#
_symmetry.space_group_name_H-M   'P 1'
#
loop_
_entity.id
_entity.type
_entity.pdbx_description
1 polymer ?
#
loop_
_entity_poly.entity_id
_entity_poly.type
_entity_poly.pdbx_seq_one_letter_code
_entity_poly.pdbx_strand_id
1 'polypeptide(L)'
;MVGVLIVSHSKKAAEGIYELAVQMAGKDHRVVAVGGMEDGSIGTDAIRIKEGIEQANGGDGVVLLADLGSGILSSQMAIDLLEEDIPVQI
;
A
#
# COMPACT_ATOMS: atom_id res chain seq x y z
N MET A 1 -14.88 -2.01 7.01
CA MET A 1 -14.40 -2.68 5.78
C MET A 1 -12.89 -2.64 5.73
N VAL A 2 -12.25 -3.74 5.39
CA VAL A 2 -10.79 -3.83 5.34
C VAL A 2 -10.28 -3.02 4.14
N GLY A 3 -9.26 -2.20 4.36
CA GLY A 3 -8.61 -1.46 3.29
C GLY A 3 -7.60 -2.31 2.53
N VAL A 4 -7.29 -1.93 1.32
CA VAL A 4 -6.29 -2.61 0.48
C VAL A 4 -5.21 -1.61 0.09
N LEU A 5 -3.95 -1.96 0.36
CA LEU A 5 -2.81 -1.18 -0.08
C LEU A 5 -2.00 -1.98 -1.09
N ILE A 6 -1.78 -1.40 -2.24
CA ILE A 6 -0.97 -1.99 -3.30
C ILE A 6 0.40 -1.32 -3.26
N VAL A 7 1.45 -2.14 -3.10
CA VAL A 7 2.83 -1.67 -3.04
C VAL A 7 3.62 -2.25 -4.21
N SER A 8 4.20 -1.39 -5.02
CA SER A 8 5.03 -1.81 -6.15
C SER A 8 6.30 -0.98 -6.22
N HIS A 9 7.34 -1.52 -6.82
CA HIS A 9 8.58 -0.79 -7.11
C HIS A 9 8.39 0.25 -8.20
N SER A 10 7.34 0.09 -9.01
CA SER A 10 7.04 0.98 -10.13
C SER A 10 5.75 1.74 -9.88
N LYS A 11 5.81 3.06 -10.00
CA LYS A 11 4.65 3.92 -9.90
C LYS A 11 3.58 3.55 -10.94
N LYS A 12 4.01 3.31 -12.18
CA LYS A 12 3.08 2.94 -13.26
C LYS A 12 2.40 1.60 -13.00
N ALA A 13 3.15 0.63 -12.48
CA ALA A 13 2.57 -0.67 -12.15
C ALA A 13 1.55 -0.54 -11.03
N ALA A 14 1.87 0.21 -9.98
CA ALA A 14 0.94 0.44 -8.87
C ALA A 14 -0.34 1.12 -9.34
N GLU A 15 -0.22 2.14 -10.18
CA GLU A 15 -1.36 2.86 -10.73
C GLU A 15 -2.24 1.97 -11.60
N GLY A 16 -1.65 1.10 -12.41
CA GLY A 16 -2.39 0.15 -13.25
C GLY A 16 -3.16 -0.87 -12.44
N ILE A 17 -2.53 -1.43 -11.43
CA ILE A 17 -3.19 -2.38 -10.53
C ILE A 17 -4.31 -1.69 -9.74
N TYR A 18 -4.06 -0.48 -9.27
CA TYR A 18 -5.07 0.33 -8.59
C TYR A 18 -6.32 0.52 -9.47
N GLU A 19 -6.11 0.87 -10.74
CA GLU A 19 -7.19 1.08 -11.68
C GLU A 19 -8.06 -0.16 -11.84
N LEU A 20 -7.43 -1.33 -11.97
CA LEU A 20 -8.17 -2.61 -12.05
C LEU A 20 -8.89 -2.92 -10.74
N ALA A 21 -8.22 -2.72 -9.62
CA ALA A 21 -8.79 -3.02 -8.30
C ALA A 21 -10.02 -2.17 -8.01
N VAL A 22 -9.98 -0.90 -8.36
CA VAL A 22 -11.11 0.02 -8.14
C VAL A 22 -12.32 -0.38 -8.99
N GLN A 23 -12.09 -0.80 -10.23
CA GLN A 23 -13.18 -1.28 -11.08
C GLN A 23 -13.88 -2.51 -10.53
N MET A 24 -13.11 -3.41 -9.91
CA MET A 24 -13.67 -4.65 -9.37
C MET A 24 -14.28 -4.46 -7.98
N ALA A 25 -13.67 -3.63 -7.15
CA ALA A 25 -14.10 -3.46 -5.76
C ALA A 25 -15.26 -2.46 -5.61
N GLY A 26 -15.39 -1.52 -6.53
CA GLY A 26 -16.40 -0.47 -6.45
C GLY A 26 -15.96 0.69 -5.57
N LYS A 27 -16.83 1.69 -5.45
CA LYS A 27 -16.51 2.96 -4.80
C LYS A 27 -16.42 2.88 -3.28
N ASP A 28 -17.01 1.85 -2.69
CA ASP A 28 -17.10 1.74 -1.22
C ASP A 28 -15.86 1.11 -0.60
N HIS A 29 -14.94 0.58 -1.40
CA HIS A 29 -13.72 -0.02 -0.89
C HIS A 29 -12.59 1.02 -0.85
N ARG A 30 -11.81 0.97 0.23
CA ARG A 30 -10.59 1.77 0.35
C ARG A 30 -9.45 1.03 -0.33
N VAL A 31 -9.05 1.52 -1.48
CA VAL A 31 -7.90 1.01 -2.22
C VAL A 31 -6.91 2.15 -2.38
N VAL A 32 -5.68 1.93 -1.96
CA VAL A 32 -4.59 2.90 -2.05
C VAL A 32 -3.43 2.24 -2.75
N ALA A 33 -2.72 2.97 -3.58
CA ALA A 33 -1.54 2.48 -4.27
C ALA A 33 -0.33 3.34 -3.92
N VAL A 34 0.79 2.68 -3.62
CA VAL A 34 2.09 3.30 -3.43
C VAL A 34 3.07 2.63 -4.37
N GLY A 35 3.66 3.37 -5.28
CA GLY A 35 4.60 2.83 -6.24
C GLY A 35 5.77 3.75 -6.49
N GLY A 36 6.97 3.16 -6.56
CA GLY A 36 8.19 3.88 -6.81
C GLY A 36 8.64 4.73 -5.62
N MET A 37 9.74 5.44 -5.84
CA MET A 37 10.26 6.41 -4.89
C MET A 37 9.56 7.77 -5.08
N GLU A 38 9.77 8.67 -4.13
CA GLU A 38 9.16 10.01 -4.18
C GLU A 38 9.51 10.77 -5.45
N ASP A 39 10.71 10.59 -5.97
CA ASP A 39 11.18 11.25 -7.20
C ASP A 39 10.71 10.54 -8.48
N GLY A 40 9.94 9.47 -8.37
CA GLY A 40 9.44 8.70 -9.50
C GLY A 40 10.36 7.58 -9.95
N SER A 41 11.54 7.41 -9.35
CA SER A 41 12.44 6.30 -9.68
C SER A 41 11.89 4.97 -9.16
N ILE A 42 12.43 3.87 -9.68
CA ILE A 42 12.04 2.52 -9.27
C ILE A 42 12.58 2.25 -7.86
N GLY A 43 11.74 1.70 -7.01
CA GLY A 43 12.09 1.35 -5.64
C GLY A 43 10.90 1.44 -4.70
N THR A 44 11.14 1.19 -3.41
CA THR A 44 10.11 1.29 -2.37
C THR A 44 10.59 2.20 -1.25
N ASP A 45 9.64 2.90 -0.63
CA ASP A 45 9.91 3.86 0.43
C ASP A 45 8.99 3.53 1.61
N ALA A 46 9.59 3.15 2.73
CA ALA A 46 8.84 2.72 3.92
C ALA A 46 7.94 3.83 4.48
N ILE A 47 8.35 5.08 4.40
CA ILE A 47 7.54 6.21 4.89
C ILE A 47 6.29 6.39 4.02
N ARG A 48 6.44 6.29 2.71
CA ARG A 48 5.29 6.37 1.80
C ARG A 48 4.33 5.21 2.00
N ILE A 49 4.86 4.02 2.25
CA ILE A 49 4.04 2.84 2.55
C ILE A 49 3.29 3.04 3.86
N LYS A 50 3.95 3.57 4.88
CA LYS A 50 3.32 3.91 6.17
C LYS A 50 2.13 4.85 5.95
N GLU A 51 2.33 5.91 5.19
CA GLU A 51 1.25 6.86 4.87
C GLU A 51 0.12 6.17 4.11
N GLY A 52 0.45 5.26 3.19
CA GLY A 52 -0.54 4.46 2.46
C GLY A 52 -1.37 3.57 3.37
N ILE A 53 -0.73 2.93 4.35
CA ILE A 53 -1.44 2.12 5.34
C ILE A 53 -2.44 2.98 6.12
N GLU A 54 -2.01 4.15 6.56
CA GLU A 54 -2.87 5.08 7.30
C GLU A 54 -4.07 5.52 6.45
N GLN A 55 -3.84 5.81 5.18
CA GLN A 55 -4.91 6.20 4.26
C GLN A 55 -5.89 5.06 3.97
N ALA A 56 -5.38 3.84 3.85
CA ALA A 56 -6.21 2.66 3.54
C ALA A 56 -7.02 2.19 4.73
N ASN A 57 -6.55 2.48 5.95
CA ASN A 57 -7.22 2.04 7.16
C ASN A 57 -8.53 2.79 7.37
N GLY A 58 -9.64 2.08 7.30
CA GLY A 58 -10.96 2.62 7.62
C GLY A 58 -11.48 2.17 8.97
N GLY A 59 -10.62 1.59 9.81
CA GLY A 59 -10.97 1.07 11.13
C GLY A 59 -10.89 -0.44 11.27
N ASP A 60 -10.86 -1.17 10.17
CA ASP A 60 -10.88 -2.64 10.15
C ASP A 60 -9.54 -3.25 9.75
N GLY A 61 -8.49 -2.45 9.63
CA GLY A 61 -7.18 -2.92 9.23
C GLY A 61 -6.95 -2.84 7.72
N VAL A 62 -5.79 -3.33 7.28
CA VAL A 62 -5.34 -3.21 5.90
C VAL A 62 -4.76 -4.54 5.42
N VAL A 63 -5.11 -4.95 4.20
CA VAL A 63 -4.42 -6.01 3.46
C VAL A 63 -3.45 -5.34 2.50
N LEU A 64 -2.18 -5.71 2.60
CA LEU A 64 -1.11 -5.14 1.79
C LEU A 64 -0.62 -6.17 0.78
N LEU A 65 -0.61 -5.78 -0.48
CA LEU A 65 -0.15 -6.62 -1.59
C LEU A 65 1.12 -6.00 -2.18
N ALA A 66 2.24 -6.72 -2.10
CA ALA A 66 3.53 -6.27 -2.60
C ALA A 66 3.99 -7.14 -3.77
N ASP A 67 4.72 -6.55 -4.69
CA ASP A 67 5.14 -7.24 -5.93
C ASP A 67 6.44 -8.03 -5.79
N LEU A 68 7.41 -7.55 -5.01
CA LEU A 68 8.73 -8.17 -4.87
C LEU A 68 9.16 -8.22 -3.41
N GLY A 69 10.19 -9.05 -3.12
CA GLY A 69 10.68 -9.25 -1.76
C GLY A 69 11.11 -7.97 -1.04
N SER A 70 11.75 -7.02 -1.74
CA SER A 70 12.11 -5.74 -1.12
C SER A 70 10.88 -4.89 -0.80
N GLY A 71 9.80 -5.05 -1.54
CA GLY A 71 8.52 -4.43 -1.20
C GLY A 71 7.95 -4.97 0.10
N ILE A 72 8.10 -6.28 0.34
CA ILE A 72 7.69 -6.90 1.60
C ILE A 72 8.54 -6.39 2.76
N LEU A 73 9.87 -6.30 2.59
CA LEU A 73 10.77 -5.79 3.63
C LEU A 73 10.47 -4.33 3.97
N SER A 74 10.28 -3.50 2.96
CA SER A 74 9.93 -2.09 3.16
C SER A 74 8.56 -1.95 3.84
N SER A 75 7.62 -2.84 3.52
CA SER A 75 6.30 -2.85 4.14
C SER A 75 6.39 -3.24 5.61
N GLN A 76 7.23 -4.21 5.96
CA GLN A 76 7.46 -4.59 7.36
C GLN A 76 8.08 -3.42 8.13
N MET A 77 9.04 -2.70 7.54
CA MET A 77 9.60 -1.50 8.14
C MET A 77 8.53 -0.43 8.35
N ALA A 78 7.65 -0.25 7.38
CA ALA A 78 6.56 0.72 7.47
C ALA A 78 5.61 0.38 8.63
N ILE A 79 5.29 -0.90 8.81
CA ILE A 79 4.44 -1.35 9.91
C ILE A 79 5.10 -1.00 11.25
N ASP A 80 6.41 -1.20 11.36
CA ASP A 80 7.14 -0.88 12.59
C ASP A 80 7.18 0.62 12.89
N LEU A 81 7.00 1.45 11.86
CA LEU A 81 6.98 2.91 12.03
C LEU A 81 5.60 3.46 12.38
N LEU A 82 4.55 2.65 12.32
CA LEU A 82 3.19 3.10 12.64
C LEU A 82 3.11 3.53 14.10
N GLU A 83 2.52 4.68 14.33
CA GLU A 83 2.29 5.20 15.68
C GLU A 83 1.02 4.62 16.28
N GLU A 84 0.04 4.28 15.44
CA GLU A 84 -1.19 3.64 15.84
C GLU A 84 -1.11 2.13 15.61
N ASP A 85 -1.85 1.37 16.40
CA ASP A 85 -1.91 -0.09 16.24
C ASP A 85 -2.94 -0.43 15.16
N ILE A 86 -2.48 -0.43 13.90
CA ILE A 86 -3.31 -0.78 12.75
C ILE A 86 -2.99 -2.22 12.35
N PRO A 87 -3.96 -3.14 12.39
CA PRO A 87 -3.73 -4.50 11.90
C PRO A 87 -3.41 -4.50 10.41
N VAL A 88 -2.27 -5.07 10.03
CA VAL A 88 -1.84 -5.16 8.64
C VAL A 88 -1.49 -6.61 8.31
N GLN A 89 -2.11 -7.14 7.27
CA GLN A 89 -1.84 -8.47 6.73
C GLN A 89 -1.11 -8.31 5.39
N ILE A 90 0.10 -8.83 5.31
CA ILE A 90 0.86 -8.85 4.06
C ILE A 90 0.59 -10.13 3.29
#